data_6f83a6d5fc66c38ce49ee4ec3d8d28dc
#
_entry.id   6f83a6d5fc66c38ce49ee4ec3d8d28dc
#
_cell.length_a   1.000
_cell.length_b   1.000
_cell.length_c   1.000
_cell.angle_alpha   90.00
_cell.angle_beta   90.00
_cell.angle_gamma   90.00
#
_symmetry.space_group_name_H-M   'P 1'
#
loop_
_entity.id
_entity.type
_entity.pdbx_description
1 polymer ?
#
loop_
_entity_poly.entity_id
_entity_poly.type
_entity_poly.pdbx_seq_one_letter_code
_entity_poly.pdbx_strand_id
1 'polypeptide(L)'
;MATYNKIADWAVNSEKTANIGTDTFVLALSNTAPGSESTPPTGDGNGVLANVTQVSYTNCSSRTLTTASSSQTSGTLKLDFNDITLTASGGSVGPFRYIYIYDDTPTSPADPLGGYYDYGSSTTLSAGETL
;
A
#
# COMPACT_ATOMS: atom_id res chain seq x y z
N MET A 1 -0.13 11.83 13.29
CA MET A 1 0.33 11.21 12.02
C MET A 1 0.29 9.69 12.17
N ALA A 2 -0.22 9.00 11.18
CA ALA A 2 -0.25 7.54 11.20
C ALA A 2 1.17 6.95 11.12
N THR A 3 1.41 5.86 11.85
CA THR A 3 2.70 5.16 11.84
C THR A 3 2.69 4.10 10.73
N TYR A 4 3.77 4.04 9.97
CA TYR A 4 3.97 2.99 8.96
C TYR A 4 4.31 1.66 9.65
N ASN A 5 3.50 0.65 9.37
CA ASN A 5 3.68 -0.70 9.91
C ASN A 5 4.20 -1.62 8.79
N LYS A 6 5.43 -2.10 8.94
CA LYS A 6 6.04 -3.01 7.97
C LYS A 6 5.34 -4.37 7.97
N ILE A 7 5.22 -4.96 6.80
CA ILE A 7 4.85 -6.36 6.65
C ILE A 7 6.12 -7.19 6.81
N ALA A 8 6.08 -8.24 7.67
CA ALA A 8 7.24 -9.04 8.01
C ALA A 8 7.89 -9.73 6.79
N ASP A 9 7.09 -10.15 5.83
CA ASP A 9 7.57 -10.84 4.63
C ASP A 9 8.28 -9.93 3.64
N TRP A 10 8.18 -8.59 3.79
CA TRP A 10 8.73 -7.65 2.81
C TRP A 10 10.23 -7.86 2.56
N ALA A 11 11.01 -8.10 3.61
CA ALA A 11 12.45 -8.28 3.48
C ALA A 11 12.80 -9.50 2.60
N VAL A 12 12.11 -10.62 2.80
CA VAL A 12 12.32 -11.85 2.03
C VAL A 12 11.80 -11.70 0.60
N ASN A 13 10.64 -11.10 0.44
CA ASN A 13 10.04 -10.90 -0.88
C ASN A 13 10.86 -9.91 -1.72
N SER A 14 11.33 -8.83 -1.12
CA SER A 14 12.15 -7.83 -1.81
C SER A 14 13.52 -8.37 -2.20
N GLU A 15 14.12 -9.22 -1.38
CA GLU A 15 15.39 -9.89 -1.71
C GLU A 15 15.29 -10.71 -3.00
N LYS A 16 14.17 -11.40 -3.17
CA LYS A 16 13.98 -12.31 -4.30
C LYS A 16 13.56 -11.63 -5.59
N THR A 17 12.77 -10.58 -5.52
CA THR A 17 12.00 -10.13 -6.67
C THR A 17 11.97 -8.61 -6.88
N ALA A 18 12.20 -7.81 -5.84
CA ALA A 18 12.03 -6.36 -5.94
C ALA A 18 13.29 -5.66 -6.42
N ASN A 19 13.09 -4.69 -7.32
CA ASN A 19 14.08 -3.65 -7.64
C ASN A 19 13.48 -2.31 -7.21
N ILE A 20 13.53 -2.03 -5.93
CA ILE A 20 12.80 -0.93 -5.29
C ILE A 20 13.09 0.45 -5.86
N GLY A 21 14.20 0.63 -6.56
CA GLY A 21 14.52 1.90 -7.23
C GLY A 21 13.76 2.13 -8.54
N THR A 22 13.23 1.08 -9.15
CA THR A 22 12.59 1.13 -10.48
C THR A 22 11.20 0.50 -10.52
N ASP A 23 10.82 -0.29 -9.51
CA ASP A 23 9.52 -0.91 -9.45
C ASP A 23 8.39 0.12 -9.26
N THR A 24 7.19 -0.25 -9.67
CA THR A 24 5.99 0.56 -9.51
C THR A 24 5.30 0.22 -8.20
N PHE A 25 5.18 1.19 -7.31
CA PHE A 25 4.47 1.05 -6.04
C PHE A 25 3.07 1.65 -6.15
N VAL A 26 2.10 1.00 -5.53
CA VAL A 26 0.70 1.38 -5.60
C VAL A 26 0.08 1.33 -4.19
N LEU A 27 -0.90 2.20 -3.94
CA LEU A 27 -1.69 2.16 -2.72
C LEU A 27 -2.87 1.19 -2.86
N ALA A 28 -3.15 0.45 -1.80
CA ALA A 28 -4.38 -0.33 -1.65
C ALA A 28 -5.15 0.12 -0.41
N LEU A 29 -6.46 0.25 -0.53
CA LEU A 29 -7.33 0.74 0.52
C LEU A 29 -8.20 -0.40 1.04
N SER A 30 -8.26 -0.57 2.35
CA SER A 30 -9.07 -1.60 3.02
C SER A 30 -9.74 -1.05 4.27
N ASN A 31 -10.92 -1.56 4.57
CA ASN A 31 -11.58 -1.29 5.85
C ASN A 31 -11.48 -2.47 6.83
N THR A 32 -10.85 -3.56 6.41
CA THR A 32 -10.63 -4.74 7.24
C THR A 32 -9.29 -4.65 7.93
N ALA A 33 -9.27 -4.84 9.25
CA ALA A 33 -8.00 -4.87 9.99
C ALA A 33 -7.12 -6.03 9.49
N PRO A 34 -5.79 -5.85 9.36
CA PRO A 34 -4.90 -6.91 8.87
C PRO A 34 -5.05 -8.24 9.59
N GLY A 35 -5.19 -8.22 10.92
CA GLY A 35 -5.40 -9.42 11.73
C GLY A 35 -6.79 -10.06 11.61
N SER A 36 -7.74 -9.38 10.96
CA SER A 36 -9.11 -9.85 10.75
C SER A 36 -9.37 -10.33 9.32
N GLU A 37 -8.36 -10.27 8.45
CA GLU A 37 -8.46 -10.88 7.11
C GLU A 37 -8.56 -12.40 7.22
N SER A 38 -9.17 -13.04 6.24
CA SER A 38 -9.29 -14.51 6.19
C SER A 38 -7.92 -15.20 6.21
N THR A 39 -6.93 -14.58 5.59
CA THR A 39 -5.53 -14.94 5.68
C THR A 39 -4.77 -13.67 6.04
N PRO A 40 -4.40 -13.47 7.32
CA PRO A 40 -3.74 -12.24 7.75
C PRO A 40 -2.45 -11.94 6.94
N PRO A 41 -2.36 -10.82 6.24
CA PRO A 41 -1.22 -10.49 5.39
C PRO A 41 -0.05 -9.89 6.17
N THR A 42 0.26 -10.45 7.33
CA THR A 42 1.22 -9.87 8.28
C THR A 42 2.53 -10.65 8.37
N GLY A 43 2.59 -11.85 7.83
CA GLY A 43 3.78 -12.70 7.86
C GLY A 43 3.51 -14.11 7.35
N ASP A 44 4.46 -15.01 7.55
CA ASP A 44 4.39 -16.44 7.19
C ASP A 44 4.15 -16.71 5.69
N GLY A 45 4.69 -15.82 4.83
CA GLY A 45 4.51 -15.91 3.38
C GLY A 45 3.18 -15.32 2.87
N ASN A 46 2.36 -14.75 3.75
CA ASN A 46 1.03 -14.24 3.42
C ASN A 46 1.00 -12.73 3.11
N GLY A 47 2.16 -12.06 3.13
CA GLY A 47 2.30 -10.61 2.93
C GLY A 47 2.15 -10.18 1.47
N VAL A 48 1.03 -10.52 0.84
CA VAL A 48 0.71 -10.19 -0.55
C VAL A 48 -0.68 -9.55 -0.67
N LEU A 49 -0.87 -8.75 -1.72
CA LEU A 49 -2.11 -8.01 -1.94
C LEU A 49 -3.35 -8.92 -2.04
N ALA A 50 -3.19 -10.14 -2.56
CA ALA A 50 -4.29 -11.09 -2.69
C ALA A 50 -4.98 -11.43 -1.35
N ASN A 51 -4.29 -11.24 -0.23
CA ASN A 51 -4.81 -11.48 1.11
C ASN A 51 -5.45 -10.23 1.76
N VAL A 52 -5.58 -9.14 1.02
CA VAL A 52 -6.19 -7.88 1.49
C VAL A 52 -7.58 -7.73 0.87
N THR A 53 -8.59 -7.52 1.71
CA THR A 53 -9.93 -7.15 1.25
C THR A 53 -9.95 -5.67 0.88
N GLN A 54 -9.93 -5.38 -0.41
CA GLN A 54 -9.86 -4.03 -0.93
C GLN A 54 -11.24 -3.41 -1.15
N VAL A 55 -11.31 -2.07 -1.07
CA VAL A 55 -12.49 -1.32 -1.49
C VAL A 55 -12.57 -1.21 -3.01
N SER A 56 -13.71 -0.78 -3.54
CA SER A 56 -13.85 -0.47 -4.96
C SER A 56 -13.11 0.82 -5.31
N TYR A 57 -12.41 0.83 -6.43
CA TYR A 57 -11.67 1.99 -6.94
C TYR A 57 -12.34 2.68 -8.12
N THR A 58 -13.60 2.35 -8.42
CA THR A 58 -14.32 2.87 -9.59
C THR A 58 -14.31 4.41 -9.67
N ASN A 59 -14.43 5.06 -8.51
CA ASN A 59 -14.46 6.52 -8.40
C ASN A 59 -13.16 7.12 -7.86
N CYS A 60 -12.11 6.31 -7.73
CA CYS A 60 -10.85 6.74 -7.14
C CYS A 60 -9.87 7.22 -8.22
N SER A 61 -9.17 8.31 -7.94
CA SER A 61 -8.02 8.75 -8.76
C SER A 61 -6.91 7.70 -8.79
N SER A 62 -5.84 7.95 -9.55
CA SER A 62 -4.67 7.07 -9.58
C SER A 62 -4.11 6.86 -8.17
N ARG A 63 -3.79 5.61 -7.86
CA ARG A 63 -3.17 5.18 -6.59
C ARG A 63 -1.69 4.88 -6.74
N THR A 64 -1.13 5.11 -7.93
CA THR A 64 0.28 4.85 -8.25
C THR A 64 1.16 5.90 -7.61
N LEU A 65 2.16 5.44 -6.84
CA LEU A 65 3.17 6.30 -6.24
C LEU A 65 4.27 6.59 -7.26
N THR A 66 4.75 7.82 -7.28
CA THR A 66 5.91 8.20 -8.10
C THR A 66 7.14 8.25 -7.21
N THR A 67 8.15 7.44 -7.55
CA THR A 67 9.43 7.46 -6.84
C THR A 67 10.14 8.80 -7.04
N ALA A 68 10.36 9.52 -5.97
CA ALA A 68 11.11 10.77 -5.97
C ALA A 68 12.61 10.49 -5.93
N SER A 69 13.05 9.58 -5.09
CA SER A 69 14.44 9.15 -5.01
C SER A 69 14.59 7.76 -4.38
N SER A 70 15.67 7.07 -4.79
CA SER A 70 16.16 5.88 -4.12
C SER A 70 17.65 6.05 -3.92
N SER A 71 18.10 6.11 -2.69
CA SER A 71 19.49 6.39 -2.35
C SER A 71 19.92 5.67 -1.07
N GLN A 72 21.25 5.53 -0.94
CA GLN A 72 21.87 4.97 0.26
C GLN A 72 22.89 5.97 0.79
N THR A 73 22.85 6.22 2.10
CA THR A 73 23.83 7.05 2.79
C THR A 73 24.19 6.40 4.11
N SER A 74 25.47 6.17 4.34
CA SER A 74 26.00 5.61 5.59
C SER A 74 25.30 4.32 6.02
N GLY A 75 25.03 3.42 5.07
CA GLY A 75 24.37 2.14 5.34
C GLY A 75 22.85 2.21 5.42
N THR A 76 22.24 3.38 5.26
CA THR A 76 20.79 3.56 5.27
C THR A 76 20.27 3.73 3.87
N LEU A 77 19.39 2.80 3.44
CA LEU A 77 18.63 2.94 2.20
C LEU A 77 17.39 3.81 2.46
N LYS A 78 17.22 4.83 1.64
CA LYS A 78 16.02 5.66 1.63
C LYS A 78 15.31 5.51 0.29
N LEU A 79 14.06 5.09 0.33
CA LEU A 79 13.12 5.14 -0.78
C LEU A 79 12.10 6.23 -0.48
N ASP A 80 12.02 7.22 -1.34
CA ASP A 80 11.19 8.39 -1.18
C ASP A 80 10.19 8.49 -2.32
N PHE A 81 8.94 8.77 -2.00
CA PHE A 81 7.88 8.98 -2.98
C PHE A 81 7.42 10.43 -2.96
N ASN A 82 6.97 10.92 -4.11
CA ASN A 82 6.25 12.18 -4.16
C ASN A 82 4.90 12.04 -3.41
N ASP A 83 4.43 13.15 -2.88
CA ASP A 83 3.11 13.19 -2.27
C ASP A 83 2.05 12.75 -3.27
N ILE A 84 1.07 12.00 -2.79
CA ILE A 84 -0.07 11.56 -3.60
C ILE A 84 -1.35 12.10 -2.97
N THR A 85 -2.25 12.55 -3.82
CA THR A 85 -3.60 12.96 -3.43
C THR A 85 -4.61 11.99 -4.03
N LEU A 86 -5.39 11.33 -3.18
CA LEU A 86 -6.51 10.50 -3.60
C LEU A 86 -7.76 11.38 -3.70
N THR A 87 -8.43 11.33 -4.84
CA THR A 87 -9.64 12.10 -5.12
C THR A 87 -10.77 11.16 -5.49
N ALA A 88 -11.94 11.34 -4.88
CA ALA A 88 -13.18 10.69 -5.28
C ALA A 88 -13.88 11.53 -6.35
N SER A 89 -14.28 10.92 -7.46
CA SER A 89 -14.95 11.59 -8.58
C SER A 89 -16.05 10.73 -9.15
N GLY A 90 -17.23 11.29 -9.35
CA GLY A 90 -18.40 10.59 -9.88
C GLY A 90 -19.14 9.71 -8.86
N GLY A 91 -18.64 9.60 -7.67
CA GLY A 91 -19.19 8.80 -6.56
C GLY A 91 -18.20 8.76 -5.40
N SER A 92 -18.54 8.04 -4.34
CA SER A 92 -17.70 7.90 -3.15
C SER A 92 -16.64 6.82 -3.30
N VAL A 93 -15.58 6.92 -2.48
CA VAL A 93 -14.54 5.91 -2.32
C VAL A 93 -14.47 5.52 -0.84
N GLY A 94 -14.57 4.25 -0.55
CA GLY A 94 -14.55 3.75 0.83
C GLY A 94 -15.83 3.01 1.21
N PRO A 95 -16.06 2.77 2.54
CA PRO A 95 -15.18 3.20 3.64
C PRO A 95 -13.85 2.46 3.66
N PHE A 96 -12.79 3.13 4.12
CA PHE A 96 -11.48 2.52 4.35
C PHE A 96 -10.84 3.10 5.61
N ARG A 97 -9.97 2.31 6.23
CA ARG A 97 -9.17 2.72 7.39
C ARG A 97 -7.69 2.43 7.19
N TYR A 98 -7.37 1.35 6.47
CA TYR A 98 -6.00 0.87 6.26
C TYR A 98 -5.55 1.20 4.85
N ILE A 99 -4.36 1.76 4.72
CA ILE A 99 -3.76 2.16 3.44
C ILE A 99 -2.46 1.37 3.31
N TYR A 100 -2.47 0.37 2.43
CA TYR A 100 -1.30 -0.45 2.15
C TYR A 100 -0.46 0.15 1.03
N ILE A 101 0.84 -0.09 1.08
CA ILE A 101 1.75 0.13 -0.04
C ILE A 101 2.22 -1.24 -0.52
N TYR A 102 2.07 -1.52 -1.79
CA TYR A 102 2.55 -2.76 -2.39
C TYR A 102 3.35 -2.50 -3.65
N ASP A 103 4.20 -3.46 -4.01
CA ASP A 103 5.00 -3.42 -5.22
C ASP A 103 4.24 -4.18 -6.32
N ASP A 104 3.81 -3.45 -7.36
CA ASP A 104 2.99 -3.96 -8.47
C ASP A 104 3.82 -4.61 -9.58
N THR A 105 5.14 -4.60 -9.47
CA THR A 105 6.04 -5.11 -10.52
C THR A 105 6.34 -6.59 -10.36
N PRO A 106 6.65 -7.12 -9.16
CA PRO A 106 6.95 -8.53 -8.98
C PRO A 106 5.77 -9.45 -9.29
N THR A 107 6.08 -10.63 -9.81
CA THR A 107 5.07 -11.65 -10.16
C THR A 107 5.19 -12.93 -9.33
N SER A 108 6.27 -13.11 -8.57
CA SER A 108 6.51 -14.29 -7.72
C SER A 108 7.31 -13.92 -6.45
N PRO A 109 6.65 -13.63 -5.33
CA PRO A 109 5.20 -13.51 -5.19
C PRO A 109 4.64 -12.30 -5.95
N ALA A 110 3.40 -12.40 -6.40
CA ALA A 110 2.72 -11.26 -7.00
C ALA A 110 2.34 -10.23 -5.93
N ASP A 111 2.53 -8.96 -6.26
CA ASP A 111 2.08 -7.82 -5.46
C ASP A 111 2.48 -7.90 -3.97
N PRO A 112 3.79 -8.06 -3.65
CA PRO A 112 4.22 -8.14 -2.26
C PRO A 112 3.94 -6.82 -1.53
N LEU A 113 3.42 -6.93 -0.30
CA LEU A 113 3.11 -5.78 0.54
C LEU A 113 4.39 -5.25 1.20
N GLY A 114 4.61 -3.93 1.12
CA GLY A 114 5.65 -3.23 1.87
C GLY A 114 5.25 -2.98 3.32
N GLY A 115 4.05 -2.45 3.50
CA GLY A 115 3.50 -2.11 4.80
C GLY A 115 2.17 -1.39 4.68
N TYR A 116 1.68 -0.86 5.79
CA TYR A 116 0.42 -0.14 5.81
C TYR A 116 0.41 0.98 6.84
N TYR A 117 -0.47 1.95 6.60
CA TYR A 117 -0.86 2.98 7.57
C TYR A 117 -2.24 2.65 8.12
N ASP A 118 -2.40 2.75 9.43
CA ASP A 118 -3.71 2.77 10.09
C ASP A 118 -4.14 4.23 10.28
N TYR A 119 -5.19 4.64 9.57
CA TYR A 119 -5.72 5.99 9.66
C TYR A 119 -6.38 6.30 11.02
N GLY A 120 -6.65 5.26 11.80
CA GLY A 120 -7.22 5.36 13.14
C GLY A 120 -8.74 5.27 13.17
N SER A 121 -9.41 5.63 12.11
CA SER A 121 -10.86 5.51 11.96
C SER A 121 -11.24 5.26 10.51
N SER A 122 -12.38 4.61 10.33
CA SER A 122 -12.96 4.40 8.99
C SER A 122 -13.36 5.75 8.38
N THR A 123 -12.96 5.98 7.13
CA THR A 123 -13.30 7.19 6.40
C THR A 123 -13.86 6.86 5.02
N THR A 124 -14.70 7.74 4.50
CA THR A 124 -15.24 7.66 3.14
C THR A 124 -15.02 9.01 2.47
N LEU A 125 -14.43 9.01 1.29
CA LEU A 125 -14.34 10.21 0.47
C LEU A 125 -15.64 10.33 -0.33
N SER A 126 -16.38 11.39 -0.12
CA SER A 126 -17.53 11.75 -0.97
C SER A 126 -17.04 12.30 -2.30
N ALA A 127 -17.91 12.30 -3.31
CA ALA A 127 -17.55 12.85 -4.63
C ALA A 127 -17.03 14.29 -4.50
N GLY A 128 -15.82 14.52 -5.02
CA GLY A 128 -15.11 15.81 -4.93
C GLY A 128 -14.19 15.96 -3.73
N GLU A 129 -14.21 15.03 -2.77
CA GLU A 129 -13.29 15.04 -1.62
C GLU A 129 -11.94 14.43 -1.96
N THR A 130 -10.92 14.85 -1.21
CA THR A 130 -9.52 14.39 -1.35
C THR A 130 -8.95 13.97 0.00
N LEU A 131 -7.95 13.08 -0.10
CA LEU A 131 -7.11 12.66 1.02
C LEU A 131 -5.65 12.83 0.66
#